data_b350e5f159c9ec0c9314c930485d075a
#
_entry.id   b350e5f159c9ec0c9314c930485d075a
#
_cell.length_a   1.000
_cell.length_b   1.000
_cell.length_c   1.000
_cell.angle_alpha   90.00
_cell.angle_beta   90.00
_cell.angle_gamma   90.00
#
_symmetry.space_group_name_H-M   'P 1'
#
loop_
_entity.id
_entity.type
_entity.pdbx_description
1 polymer ?
#
loop_
_entity_poly.entity_id
_entity_poly.type
_entity_poly.pdbx_seq_one_letter_code
_entity_poly.pdbx_strand_id
1 'polypeptide(L)'
;VRTTQRALPVLVAIGLLAATGCTGPEPAGPASGTPTGVAGPTSTAIPGRTPTGPVPAGASLVSCAHVIDHLDAPPADRVVVAEVVAVPVGLLEVHPAGKAGPARFFAKTGMVVRADSTVDLSVPAGSAGRTVIGWGSPAEPARQVRLPGCPDRTGWVAFAGGFWLDEPACVPLTVRSNGRDERVRMAIGVDCPQ
;
A
#
# COMPACT_ATOMS: atom_id res chain seq x y z
N VAL A 1 -12.62 -17.65 -48.18
CA VAL A 1 -13.62 -18.06 -47.19
C VAL A 1 -14.07 -16.79 -46.50
N ARG A 2 -15.31 -16.33 -46.77
CA ARG A 2 -15.90 -15.13 -46.17
C ARG A 2 -16.57 -15.55 -44.85
N THR A 3 -16.10 -15.03 -43.71
CA THR A 3 -16.73 -15.23 -42.40
C THR A 3 -17.64 -14.04 -42.11
N THR A 4 -18.94 -14.32 -42.03
CA THR A 4 -20.00 -13.35 -41.76
C THR A 4 -20.11 -13.13 -40.24
N GLN A 5 -19.79 -11.93 -39.76
CA GLN A 5 -20.04 -11.52 -38.37
C GLN A 5 -21.51 -11.19 -38.18
N ARG A 6 -22.18 -11.92 -37.28
CA ARG A 6 -23.55 -11.63 -36.83
C ARG A 6 -23.47 -10.67 -35.61
N ALA A 7 -24.04 -9.49 -35.76
CA ALA A 7 -24.24 -8.54 -34.70
C ALA A 7 -25.48 -8.94 -33.87
N LEU A 8 -25.34 -9.01 -32.55
CA LEU A 8 -26.40 -9.16 -31.57
C LEU A 8 -26.77 -7.77 -30.96
N PRO A 9 -28.05 -7.42 -30.87
CA PRO A 9 -28.45 -6.17 -30.23
C PRO A 9 -28.41 -6.27 -28.71
N VAL A 10 -27.79 -5.28 -28.05
CA VAL A 10 -27.79 -5.09 -26.61
C VAL A 10 -29.03 -4.28 -26.22
N LEU A 11 -29.91 -4.88 -25.44
CA LEU A 11 -31.05 -4.23 -24.82
C LEU A 11 -30.57 -3.51 -23.54
N VAL A 12 -30.66 -2.19 -23.55
CA VAL A 12 -30.42 -1.35 -22.35
C VAL A 12 -31.73 -1.20 -21.59
N ALA A 13 -31.79 -1.76 -20.40
CA ALA A 13 -32.91 -1.55 -19.46
C ALA A 13 -32.54 -0.38 -18.52
N ILE A 14 -33.28 0.74 -18.65
CA ILE A 14 -33.17 1.88 -17.77
C ILE A 14 -34.10 1.65 -16.56
N GLY A 15 -33.53 1.38 -15.39
CA GLY A 15 -34.23 1.30 -14.12
C GLY A 15 -34.23 2.66 -13.41
N LEU A 16 -35.40 3.31 -13.28
CA LEU A 16 -35.63 4.44 -12.38
C LEU A 16 -35.68 3.93 -10.93
N LEU A 17 -34.82 4.41 -10.06
CA LEU A 17 -34.93 4.23 -8.61
C LEU A 17 -35.35 5.56 -7.98
N ALA A 18 -36.55 5.55 -7.39
CA ALA A 18 -37.12 6.66 -6.64
C ALA A 18 -36.42 6.80 -5.27
N ALA A 19 -36.00 8.00 -4.93
CA ALA A 19 -35.45 8.34 -3.62
C ALA A 19 -36.62 8.67 -2.66
N THR A 20 -36.79 7.86 -1.62
CA THR A 20 -37.67 8.21 -0.47
C THR A 20 -36.79 8.79 0.64
N GLY A 21 -37.02 10.06 0.93
CA GLY A 21 -36.43 10.78 2.05
C GLY A 21 -37.04 10.34 3.39
N CYS A 22 -36.19 10.06 4.37
CA CYS A 22 -36.56 9.95 5.78
C CYS A 22 -36.07 11.20 6.53
N THR A 23 -37.00 12.07 6.88
CA THR A 23 -36.83 13.12 7.89
C THR A 23 -36.97 12.49 9.28
N GLY A 24 -35.85 12.43 10.04
CA GLY A 24 -35.87 12.06 11.46
C GLY A 24 -35.83 13.30 12.35
N PRO A 25 -36.51 13.28 13.53
CA PRO A 25 -36.59 14.44 14.41
C PRO A 25 -35.34 14.67 15.24
N GLU A 26 -35.02 15.92 15.41
CA GLU A 26 -33.99 16.53 16.24
C GLU A 26 -34.27 16.29 17.75
N PRO A 27 -33.35 15.83 18.58
CA PRO A 27 -33.48 15.89 20.03
C PRO A 27 -32.82 17.13 20.59
N ALA A 28 -33.63 17.87 21.33
CA ALA A 28 -33.26 19.08 22.07
C ALA A 28 -32.43 18.78 23.33
N GLY A 29 -31.51 19.69 23.61
CA GLY A 29 -31.24 20.27 24.89
C GLY A 29 -30.19 19.68 25.82
N PRO A 30 -29.34 20.56 26.41
CA PRO A 30 -28.22 20.18 27.24
C PRO A 30 -28.60 20.06 28.70
N ALA A 31 -28.14 18.98 29.35
CA ALA A 31 -28.08 18.92 30.82
C ALA A 31 -26.62 19.01 31.28
N SER A 32 -26.29 20.14 31.90
CA SER A 32 -25.06 20.32 32.66
C SER A 32 -25.08 19.37 33.88
N GLY A 33 -24.28 18.32 33.82
CA GLY A 33 -23.98 17.44 34.94
C GLY A 33 -22.49 17.47 35.21
N THR A 34 -22.09 18.02 36.35
CA THR A 34 -20.74 17.99 36.90
C THR A 34 -20.42 16.56 37.32
N PRO A 35 -19.42 15.87 36.75
CA PRO A 35 -19.01 14.58 37.30
C PRO A 35 -17.94 14.76 38.34
N THR A 36 -18.29 14.37 39.56
CA THR A 36 -17.42 14.08 40.69
C THR A 36 -16.39 13.01 40.26
N GLY A 37 -15.11 13.32 40.43
CA GLY A 37 -14.01 12.44 40.05
C GLY A 37 -14.04 11.10 40.80
N VAL A 38 -14.15 10.02 40.07
CA VAL A 38 -13.82 8.67 40.51
C VAL A 38 -12.49 8.34 39.87
N ALA A 39 -11.45 8.13 40.67
CA ALA A 39 -10.15 7.64 40.22
C ALA A 39 -10.33 6.25 39.61
N GLY A 40 -10.28 6.18 38.29
CA GLY A 40 -10.26 4.93 37.53
C GLY A 40 -8.90 4.24 37.63
N PRO A 41 -8.84 2.91 37.46
CA PRO A 41 -7.60 2.15 37.60
C PRO A 41 -6.58 2.62 36.56
N THR A 42 -5.36 2.86 37.03
CA THR A 42 -4.19 3.20 36.24
C THR A 42 -3.98 2.09 35.20
N SER A 43 -4.37 2.38 33.97
CA SER A 43 -4.08 1.51 32.82
C SER A 43 -2.57 1.54 32.63
N THR A 44 -1.90 0.46 33.02
CA THR A 44 -0.48 0.26 32.71
C THR A 44 -0.35 0.17 31.20
N ALA A 45 0.01 1.27 30.55
CA ALA A 45 0.35 1.30 29.16
C ALA A 45 1.51 0.33 28.94
N ILE A 46 1.25 -0.74 28.19
CA ILE A 46 2.29 -1.60 27.63
C ILE A 46 3.16 -0.67 26.78
N PRO A 47 4.48 -0.60 27.02
CA PRO A 47 5.33 0.27 26.23
C PRO A 47 5.26 -0.20 24.78
N GLY A 48 4.46 0.52 23.98
CA GLY A 48 4.42 0.35 22.53
C GLY A 48 5.83 0.52 22.00
N ARG A 49 6.31 -0.46 21.25
CA ARG A 49 7.61 -0.40 20.61
C ARG A 49 7.59 0.78 19.64
N THR A 50 8.11 1.92 20.08
CA THR A 50 8.27 3.12 19.25
C THR A 50 9.12 2.71 18.04
N PRO A 51 8.74 3.09 16.81
CA PRO A 51 9.53 2.80 15.63
C PRO A 51 10.94 3.34 15.83
N THR A 52 11.92 2.43 15.86
CA THR A 52 13.30 2.73 16.23
C THR A 52 13.98 3.45 15.06
N GLY A 53 14.17 4.76 15.19
CA GLY A 53 14.97 5.58 14.32
C GLY A 53 14.21 6.73 13.63
N PRO A 54 14.92 7.82 13.29
CA PRO A 54 14.32 8.95 12.60
C PRO A 54 13.85 8.52 11.19
N VAL A 55 12.72 9.09 10.76
CA VAL A 55 12.22 8.91 9.38
C VAL A 55 13.25 9.51 8.43
N PRO A 56 13.71 8.79 7.39
CA PRO A 56 14.63 9.36 6.41
C PRO A 56 14.03 10.62 5.78
N ALA A 57 14.86 11.66 5.60
CA ALA A 57 14.41 12.89 4.98
C ALA A 57 13.88 12.63 3.55
N GLY A 58 12.66 13.08 3.27
CA GLY A 58 12.01 12.87 1.96
C GLY A 58 11.39 11.47 1.77
N ALA A 59 11.31 10.64 2.81
CA ALA A 59 10.57 9.40 2.75
C ALA A 59 9.06 9.65 2.89
N SER A 60 8.26 8.99 2.06
CA SER A 60 6.81 8.88 2.24
C SER A 60 6.48 7.89 3.36
N LEU A 61 5.46 8.19 4.15
CA LEU A 61 4.98 7.33 5.23
C LEU A 61 3.71 6.61 4.84
N VAL A 62 3.68 5.28 5.01
CA VAL A 62 2.48 4.48 4.78
C VAL A 62 1.74 4.30 6.11
N SER A 63 0.45 4.65 6.14
CA SER A 63 -0.39 4.49 7.31
C SER A 63 -0.93 3.06 7.43
N CYS A 64 -0.97 2.52 8.65
CA CYS A 64 -1.65 1.24 8.94
C CYS A 64 -3.17 1.26 8.62
N ALA A 65 -3.76 2.45 8.49
CA ALA A 65 -5.13 2.59 8.02
C ALA A 65 -5.33 2.16 6.54
N HIS A 66 -4.23 2.07 5.78
CA HIS A 66 -4.25 1.68 4.37
C HIS A 66 -4.01 0.18 4.14
N VAL A 67 -4.00 -0.63 5.20
CA VAL A 67 -3.96 -2.10 5.07
C VAL A 67 -5.20 -2.58 4.34
N ILE A 68 -5.00 -3.33 3.26
CA ILE A 68 -6.07 -3.86 2.41
C ILE A 68 -6.35 -5.35 2.68
N ASP A 69 -5.42 -6.06 3.31
CA ASP A 69 -5.56 -7.49 3.60
C ASP A 69 -4.67 -7.94 4.77
N HIS A 70 -5.04 -9.05 5.39
CA HIS A 70 -4.33 -9.73 6.47
C HIS A 70 -4.06 -11.17 6.08
N LEU A 71 -2.82 -11.64 6.32
CA LEU A 71 -2.36 -12.96 5.94
C LEU A 71 -1.61 -13.61 7.11
N ASP A 72 -1.81 -14.90 7.31
CA ASP A 72 -1.04 -15.67 8.31
C ASP A 72 0.38 -15.93 7.82
N ALA A 73 0.56 -16.06 6.50
CA ALA A 73 1.84 -16.27 5.84
C ALA A 73 1.91 -15.48 4.51
N PRO A 74 3.13 -15.16 4.01
CA PRO A 74 3.27 -14.55 2.70
C PRO A 74 2.80 -15.52 1.60
N PRO A 75 2.21 -14.98 0.49
CA PRO A 75 1.82 -15.81 -0.65
C PRO A 75 3.01 -16.62 -1.22
N ALA A 76 2.74 -17.83 -1.72
CA ALA A 76 3.77 -18.76 -2.19
C ALA A 76 4.53 -18.27 -3.45
N ASP A 77 3.93 -17.33 -4.20
CA ASP A 77 4.53 -16.69 -5.39
C ASP A 77 5.45 -15.51 -5.03
N ARG A 78 5.85 -15.40 -3.76
CA ARG A 78 6.69 -14.31 -3.27
C ARG A 78 7.96 -14.83 -2.60
N VAL A 79 9.01 -14.03 -2.68
CA VAL A 79 10.23 -14.22 -1.91
C VAL A 79 10.26 -13.26 -0.73
N VAL A 80 10.63 -13.76 0.45
CA VAL A 80 10.78 -12.94 1.65
C VAL A 80 12.17 -12.33 1.68
N VAL A 81 12.23 -11.02 1.80
CA VAL A 81 13.46 -10.20 1.85
C VAL A 81 13.58 -9.62 3.25
N ALA A 82 14.77 -9.63 3.82
CA ALA A 82 15.08 -9.16 5.18
C ALA A 82 14.14 -9.73 6.26
N GLU A 83 13.58 -10.92 6.02
CA GLU A 83 12.62 -11.64 6.89
C GLU A 83 11.29 -10.92 7.13
N VAL A 84 11.08 -9.77 6.50
CA VAL A 84 9.93 -8.89 6.82
C VAL A 84 9.13 -8.41 5.61
N VAL A 85 9.63 -8.51 4.40
CA VAL A 85 8.93 -8.06 3.18
C VAL A 85 8.83 -9.19 2.18
N ALA A 86 7.61 -9.51 1.73
CA ALA A 86 7.39 -10.48 0.68
C ALA A 86 7.14 -9.75 -0.65
N VAL A 87 8.10 -9.88 -1.57
CA VAL A 87 8.05 -9.30 -2.92
C VAL A 87 7.70 -10.36 -3.97
N PRO A 88 6.98 -10.00 -5.05
CA PRO A 88 6.66 -10.95 -6.11
C PRO A 88 7.92 -11.46 -6.81
N VAL A 89 7.92 -12.71 -7.20
CA VAL A 89 8.89 -13.30 -8.13
C VAL A 89 8.37 -13.20 -9.55
N GLY A 90 9.25 -12.87 -10.50
CA GLY A 90 8.91 -12.77 -11.91
C GLY A 90 8.67 -11.34 -12.40
N LEU A 91 8.22 -11.26 -13.64
CA LEU A 91 8.04 -10.02 -14.38
C LEU A 91 6.77 -9.30 -13.95
N LEU A 92 6.90 -8.04 -13.51
CA LEU A 92 5.77 -7.16 -13.28
C LEU A 92 5.34 -6.50 -14.58
N GLU A 93 4.05 -6.55 -14.89
CA GLU A 93 3.46 -5.84 -16.01
C GLU A 93 3.44 -4.33 -15.80
N VAL A 94 3.69 -3.57 -16.85
CA VAL A 94 3.63 -2.12 -16.85
C VAL A 94 2.44 -1.62 -17.66
N HIS A 95 1.80 -0.58 -17.14
CA HIS A 95 0.69 0.12 -17.78
C HIS A 95 0.99 1.62 -17.85
N PRO A 96 0.41 2.37 -18.80
CA PRO A 96 0.50 3.83 -18.78
C PRO A 96 0.00 4.38 -17.43
N ALA A 97 0.79 5.22 -16.76
CA ALA A 97 0.45 5.77 -15.43
C ALA A 97 -0.64 6.85 -15.47
N GLY A 98 -1.09 7.22 -16.67
CA GLY A 98 -2.02 8.34 -16.85
C GLY A 98 -1.35 9.71 -16.70
N LYS A 99 -2.11 10.79 -17.00
CA LYS A 99 -1.56 12.16 -17.04
C LYS A 99 -1.18 12.70 -15.65
N ALA A 100 -1.77 12.19 -14.60
CA ALA A 100 -1.50 12.62 -13.22
C ALA A 100 -0.40 11.81 -12.51
N GLY A 101 0.14 10.80 -13.17
CA GLY A 101 1.21 9.98 -12.60
C GLY A 101 2.55 10.71 -12.55
N PRO A 102 3.42 10.36 -11.58
CA PRO A 102 4.75 10.97 -11.44
C PRO A 102 5.75 10.53 -12.52
N ALA A 103 5.42 9.48 -13.29
CA ALA A 103 6.22 8.93 -14.37
C ALA A 103 5.32 8.35 -15.47
N ARG A 104 5.91 7.84 -16.57
CA ARG A 104 5.17 7.38 -17.76
C ARG A 104 4.41 6.08 -17.55
N PHE A 105 4.96 5.16 -16.75
CA PHE A 105 4.44 3.83 -16.53
C PHE A 105 4.19 3.57 -15.05
N PHE A 106 3.25 2.68 -14.79
CA PHE A 106 2.94 2.15 -13.46
C PHE A 106 2.92 0.63 -13.50
N ALA A 107 3.66 0.00 -12.60
CA ALA A 107 3.60 -1.43 -12.34
C ALA A 107 2.92 -1.66 -11.00
N LYS A 108 1.68 -2.17 -11.04
CA LYS A 108 0.90 -2.45 -9.84
C LYS A 108 1.46 -3.68 -9.14
N THR A 109 1.80 -3.54 -7.85
CA THR A 109 2.12 -4.69 -7.00
C THR A 109 1.74 -4.41 -5.56
N GLY A 110 1.07 -5.37 -4.91
CA GLY A 110 0.83 -5.29 -3.47
C GLY A 110 2.15 -5.46 -2.71
N MET A 111 2.37 -4.66 -1.68
CA MET A 111 3.44 -4.87 -0.70
C MET A 111 2.88 -5.71 0.44
N VAL A 112 3.55 -6.81 0.77
CA VAL A 112 3.20 -7.66 1.91
C VAL A 112 4.34 -7.59 2.92
N VAL A 113 4.04 -7.16 4.13
CA VAL A 113 5.05 -6.95 5.19
C VAL A 113 4.61 -7.58 6.51
N ARG A 114 5.58 -7.91 7.35
CA ARG A 114 5.30 -8.31 8.73
C ARG A 114 4.68 -7.15 9.49
N ALA A 115 3.55 -7.40 10.13
CA ALA A 115 2.76 -6.37 10.80
C ALA A 115 3.51 -5.68 11.95
N ASP A 116 4.37 -6.41 12.64
CA ASP A 116 5.14 -5.93 13.81
C ASP A 116 6.46 -5.24 13.45
N SER A 117 6.77 -5.10 12.15
CA SER A 117 8.09 -4.65 11.69
C SER A 117 8.04 -3.27 11.06
N THR A 118 9.00 -2.40 11.43
CA THR A 118 9.27 -1.17 10.69
C THR A 118 10.16 -1.49 9.49
N VAL A 119 9.72 -1.06 8.31
CA VAL A 119 10.41 -1.33 7.05
C VAL A 119 10.66 -0.04 6.29
N ASP A 120 11.89 0.19 5.88
CA ASP A 120 12.25 1.23 4.91
C ASP A 120 12.54 0.59 3.56
N LEU A 121 11.84 1.07 2.55
CA LEU A 121 12.04 0.68 1.15
C LEU A 121 12.68 1.83 0.40
N SER A 122 13.64 1.53 -0.46
CA SER A 122 14.24 2.58 -1.30
C SER A 122 14.68 2.08 -2.66
N VAL A 123 14.59 2.97 -3.64
CA VAL A 123 15.15 2.79 -4.99
C VAL A 123 16.26 3.81 -5.21
N PRO A 124 17.39 3.45 -5.88
CA PRO A 124 18.49 4.36 -6.14
C PRO A 124 18.07 5.53 -7.03
N ALA A 125 18.76 6.66 -6.88
CA ALA A 125 18.64 7.75 -7.82
C ALA A 125 19.16 7.32 -9.21
N GLY A 126 18.41 7.69 -10.27
CA GLY A 126 18.80 7.37 -11.65
C GLY A 126 18.49 5.96 -12.12
N SER A 127 17.82 5.13 -11.33
CA SER A 127 17.29 3.86 -11.81
C SER A 127 16.20 4.12 -12.85
N ALA A 128 16.37 3.59 -14.08
CA ALA A 128 15.38 3.66 -15.16
C ALA A 128 14.78 5.05 -15.40
N GLY A 129 15.64 6.06 -15.55
CA GLY A 129 15.21 7.45 -15.59
C GLY A 129 14.69 7.89 -14.21
N ARG A 130 13.40 8.19 -14.13
CA ARG A 130 12.73 8.47 -12.86
C ARG A 130 12.00 7.20 -12.37
N THR A 131 12.49 6.62 -11.28
CA THR A 131 11.76 5.55 -10.58
C THR A 131 11.39 6.03 -9.18
N VAL A 132 10.11 5.89 -8.84
CA VAL A 132 9.57 6.12 -7.50
C VAL A 132 8.64 4.97 -7.12
N ILE A 133 8.48 4.76 -5.83
CA ILE A 133 7.68 3.70 -5.24
C ILE A 133 6.65 4.28 -4.28
N GLY A 134 5.53 3.60 -4.09
CA GLY A 134 4.52 4.06 -3.14
C GLY A 134 3.46 3.00 -2.87
N TRP A 135 3.00 2.96 -1.64
CA TRP A 135 1.90 2.12 -1.19
C TRP A 135 0.96 2.91 -0.29
N GLY A 136 -0.29 2.49 -0.22
CA GLY A 136 -1.36 3.16 0.50
C GLY A 136 -2.47 3.63 -0.43
N SER A 137 -3.50 4.28 0.14
CA SER A 137 -4.64 4.81 -0.64
C SER A 137 -5.09 6.18 -0.06
N PRO A 138 -4.68 7.29 -0.68
CA PRO A 138 -3.80 7.36 -1.86
C PRO A 138 -2.36 6.95 -1.55
N ALA A 139 -1.64 6.44 -2.57
CA ALA A 139 -0.20 6.25 -2.48
C ALA A 139 0.51 7.60 -2.70
N GLU A 140 1.56 7.85 -1.93
CA GLU A 140 2.44 9.01 -2.08
C GLU A 140 3.78 8.56 -2.65
N PRO A 141 3.98 8.64 -3.98
CA PRO A 141 5.19 8.13 -4.62
C PRO A 141 6.44 8.92 -4.22
N ALA A 142 7.46 8.20 -3.74
CA ALA A 142 8.75 8.74 -3.38
C ALA A 142 9.87 7.73 -3.72
N ARG A 143 11.13 8.13 -3.65
CA ARG A 143 12.24 7.19 -3.77
C ARG A 143 12.48 6.37 -2.51
N GLN A 144 11.93 6.84 -1.41
CA GLN A 144 11.98 6.14 -0.13
C GLN A 144 10.58 6.11 0.48
N VAL A 145 10.21 4.97 1.02
CA VAL A 145 8.93 4.74 1.67
C VAL A 145 9.18 4.03 3.00
N ARG A 146 8.61 4.56 4.07
CA ARG A 146 8.58 3.88 5.36
C ARG A 146 7.21 3.31 5.66
N LEU A 147 7.19 2.03 6.02
CA LEU A 147 6.05 1.37 6.61
C LEU A 147 6.36 1.22 8.11
N PRO A 148 5.69 1.97 8.99
CA PRO A 148 5.82 1.75 10.43
C PRO A 148 5.17 0.41 10.77
N GLY A 149 5.66 -0.27 11.80
CA GLY A 149 4.96 -1.45 12.31
C GLY A 149 3.51 -1.10 12.67
N CYS A 150 2.60 -2.05 12.46
CA CYS A 150 1.18 -1.92 12.80
C CYS A 150 0.91 -2.72 14.09
N PRO A 151 1.09 -2.14 15.28
CA PRO A 151 1.14 -2.87 16.56
C PRO A 151 -0.16 -3.58 16.91
N ASP A 152 -1.29 -3.10 16.38
CA ASP A 152 -2.62 -3.71 16.60
C ASP A 152 -2.91 -4.88 15.65
N ARG A 153 -1.91 -5.32 14.87
CA ARG A 153 -2.05 -6.37 13.88
C ARG A 153 -0.95 -7.42 14.04
N THR A 154 -1.27 -8.65 13.67
CA THR A 154 -0.36 -9.80 13.72
C THR A 154 -0.15 -10.41 12.34
N GLY A 155 0.86 -11.27 12.20
CA GLY A 155 1.15 -11.94 10.94
C GLY A 155 1.68 -10.99 9.87
N TRP A 156 1.09 -11.02 8.69
CA TRP A 156 1.45 -10.22 7.54
C TRP A 156 0.30 -9.30 7.13
N VAL A 157 0.63 -8.13 6.65
CA VAL A 157 -0.34 -7.14 6.16
C VAL A 157 0.01 -6.72 4.74
N ALA A 158 -1.02 -6.50 3.93
CA ALA A 158 -0.87 -6.09 2.55
C ALA A 158 -1.30 -4.64 2.33
N PHE A 159 -0.57 -3.94 1.46
CA PHE A 159 -0.87 -2.58 1.01
C PHE A 159 -0.94 -2.54 -0.53
N ALA A 160 -1.91 -1.81 -1.07
CA ALA A 160 -1.98 -1.54 -2.50
C ALA A 160 -0.95 -0.49 -2.90
N GLY A 161 -0.37 -0.62 -4.11
CA GLY A 161 0.59 0.34 -4.63
C GLY A 161 1.45 -0.24 -5.73
N GLY A 162 2.70 0.24 -5.86
CA GLY A 162 3.61 -0.25 -6.89
C GLY A 162 4.77 0.68 -7.19
N PHE A 163 5.22 0.57 -8.43
CA PHE A 163 6.36 1.31 -8.99
C PHE A 163 5.88 2.25 -10.09
N TRP A 164 6.35 3.48 -10.09
CA TRP A 164 6.23 4.41 -11.22
C TRP A 164 7.61 4.61 -11.83
N LEU A 165 7.73 4.47 -13.16
CA LEU A 165 9.00 4.55 -13.87
C LEU A 165 8.80 5.16 -15.27
N ASP A 166 9.87 5.80 -15.80
CA ASP A 166 9.81 6.42 -17.12
C ASP A 166 9.99 5.40 -18.27
N GLU A 167 10.63 4.25 -17.98
CA GLU A 167 10.84 3.14 -18.91
C GLU A 167 10.87 1.80 -18.18
N PRO A 168 10.48 0.68 -18.85
CA PRO A 168 10.63 -0.66 -18.30
C PRO A 168 12.09 -0.95 -17.91
N ALA A 169 12.30 -1.52 -16.73
CA ALA A 169 13.66 -1.75 -16.21
C ALA A 169 13.73 -2.83 -15.14
N CYS A 170 14.95 -3.36 -14.93
CA CYS A 170 15.30 -4.10 -13.74
C CYS A 170 15.67 -3.11 -12.62
N VAL A 171 14.80 -2.94 -11.64
CA VAL A 171 14.93 -1.94 -10.58
C VAL A 171 15.48 -2.58 -9.30
N PRO A 172 16.64 -2.15 -8.79
CA PRO A 172 17.09 -2.59 -7.48
C PRO A 172 16.24 -1.93 -6.38
N LEU A 173 15.61 -2.76 -5.57
CA LEU A 173 14.88 -2.37 -4.37
C LEU A 173 15.71 -2.74 -3.15
N THR A 174 16.01 -1.75 -2.30
CA THR A 174 16.64 -1.99 -1.00
C THR A 174 15.56 -2.05 0.07
N VAL A 175 15.57 -3.11 0.85
CA VAL A 175 14.73 -3.33 2.03
C VAL A 175 15.60 -3.19 3.26
N ARG A 176 15.25 -2.27 4.15
CA ARG A 176 15.92 -2.08 5.44
C ARG A 176 14.95 -2.36 6.58
N SER A 177 15.33 -3.24 7.48
CA SER A 177 14.60 -3.53 8.72
C SER A 177 15.55 -4.03 9.80
N ASN A 178 15.30 -3.67 11.05
CA ASN A 178 16.08 -4.14 12.20
C ASN A 178 17.61 -3.94 12.04
N GLY A 179 18.03 -2.87 11.38
CA GLY A 179 19.46 -2.56 11.12
C GLY A 179 20.10 -3.39 10.02
N ARG A 180 19.35 -4.21 9.28
CA ARG A 180 19.82 -5.00 8.13
C ARG A 180 19.33 -4.38 6.83
N ASP A 181 20.17 -4.36 5.83
CA ASP A 181 19.85 -3.95 4.45
C ASP A 181 19.96 -5.19 3.55
N GLU A 182 18.89 -5.48 2.85
CA GLU A 182 18.86 -6.48 1.79
C GLU A 182 18.44 -5.85 0.46
N ARG A 183 18.97 -6.37 -0.64
CA ARG A 183 18.65 -5.89 -1.98
C ARG A 183 18.03 -7.01 -2.80
N VAL A 184 16.97 -6.66 -3.51
CA VAL A 184 16.31 -7.52 -4.49
C VAL A 184 16.18 -6.77 -5.80
N ARG A 185 16.27 -7.48 -6.93
CA ARG A 185 16.05 -6.90 -8.25
C ARG A 185 14.63 -7.18 -8.69
N MET A 186 13.89 -6.12 -9.00
CA MET A 186 12.50 -6.18 -9.46
C MET A 186 12.49 -6.08 -10.98
N ALA A 187 12.05 -7.15 -11.65
CA ALA A 187 11.83 -7.18 -13.09
C ALA A 187 10.53 -6.43 -13.40
N ILE A 188 10.62 -5.26 -14.03
CA ILE A 188 9.46 -4.39 -14.28
C ILE A 188 9.37 -4.10 -15.78
N GLY A 189 8.46 -4.78 -16.48
CA GLY A 189 8.28 -4.69 -17.92
C GLY A 189 9.42 -5.28 -18.75
N VAL A 190 10.55 -5.65 -18.13
CA VAL A 190 11.69 -6.37 -18.71
C VAL A 190 12.30 -7.30 -17.66
N ASP A 191 12.90 -8.39 -18.11
CA ASP A 191 13.61 -9.30 -17.23
C ASP A 191 14.88 -8.65 -16.65
N CYS A 192 15.25 -9.09 -15.44
CA CYS A 192 16.54 -8.72 -14.88
C CYS A 192 17.66 -9.55 -15.49
N PRO A 193 18.79 -8.94 -15.91
CA PRO A 193 19.96 -9.69 -16.35
C PRO A 193 20.48 -10.57 -15.20
N GLN A 194 20.92 -11.78 -15.56
CA GLN A 194 21.54 -12.73 -14.61
C GLN A 194 22.93 -12.26 -14.20
#